data_1ac5fad516e75710e9fec7c476ad7101
#
_entry.id   1ac5fad516e75710e9fec7c476ad7101
#
_cell.length_a   1.000
_cell.length_b   1.000
_cell.length_c   1.000
_cell.angle_alpha   90.00
_cell.angle_beta   90.00
_cell.angle_gamma   90.00
#
_symmetry.space_group_name_H-M   'P 1'
#
loop_
_entity.id
_entity.type
_entity.pdbx_description
1 polymer ?
#
loop_
_entity_poly.entity_id
_entity_poly.type
_entity_poly.pdbx_seq_one_letter_code
_entity_poly.pdbx_strand_id
1 'polypeptide(L)'
;MKVNKTAMAILLGTLTLGLLNDAAAAIALDRTRAIFPGSDKSITLNITNDSTSMPYLAQGWIEDAQGNKISGPLVVVPPLQRLEPKSKSVMRINAMPDAAMLPQDKESLFYFNVREVPPKSERPNVMQLALHTKIKLFYRPKAILPEKYSRWDNQLVLQKVNGGYRVENPTPYYVTVIGITPAPNMAVAKGFESVMVAPKSTAMVNSSHFTTPHVTTINDFGGKPTLPFSCNGNVCRAAAKPAS
;
A
#
# COMPACT_ATOMS: atom_id res chain seq x y z
N MET A 1 58.25 -17.14 -8.02
CA MET A 1 57.30 -16.03 -8.13
C MET A 1 56.49 -15.94 -6.84
N LYS A 2 56.75 -14.93 -5.98
CA LYS A 2 55.93 -14.73 -4.76
C LYS A 2 54.69 -13.93 -5.13
N VAL A 3 53.54 -14.58 -5.15
CA VAL A 3 52.26 -13.91 -5.35
C VAL A 3 51.95 -13.09 -4.10
N ASN A 4 51.83 -11.78 -4.27
CA ASN A 4 51.55 -10.85 -3.17
C ASN A 4 50.16 -11.17 -2.57
N LYS A 5 50.13 -11.56 -1.29
CA LYS A 5 48.90 -11.91 -0.55
C LYS A 5 47.87 -10.78 -0.55
N THR A 6 48.33 -9.53 -0.65
CA THR A 6 47.48 -8.33 -0.78
C THR A 6 46.74 -8.26 -2.13
N ALA A 7 47.40 -8.63 -3.23
CA ALA A 7 46.80 -8.64 -4.55
C ALA A 7 45.70 -9.72 -4.68
N MET A 8 45.91 -10.86 -4.01
CA MET A 8 44.94 -11.97 -3.99
C MET A 8 43.69 -11.63 -3.13
N ALA A 9 43.86 -10.87 -2.06
CA ALA A 9 42.76 -10.40 -1.22
C ALA A 9 41.87 -9.36 -1.95
N ILE A 10 42.47 -8.49 -2.76
CA ILE A 10 41.71 -7.50 -3.57
C ILE A 10 40.97 -8.18 -4.70
N LEU A 11 41.52 -9.23 -5.33
CA LEU A 11 40.87 -9.99 -6.40
C LEU A 11 39.68 -10.80 -5.88
N LEU A 12 39.74 -11.32 -4.65
CA LEU A 12 38.62 -12.03 -4.01
C LEU A 12 37.48 -11.07 -3.57
N GLY A 13 37.80 -9.83 -3.17
CA GLY A 13 36.83 -8.82 -2.76
C GLY A 13 36.02 -8.24 -3.92
N THR A 14 36.57 -8.18 -5.13
CA THR A 14 35.87 -7.68 -6.32
C THR A 14 34.93 -8.71 -6.96
N LEU A 15 35.14 -10.00 -6.70
CA LEU A 15 34.29 -11.07 -7.27
C LEU A 15 32.95 -11.25 -6.55
N THR A 16 32.83 -10.75 -5.30
CA THR A 16 31.58 -10.88 -4.51
C THR A 16 30.59 -9.74 -4.69
N LEU A 17 30.97 -8.61 -5.31
CA LEU A 17 30.05 -7.49 -5.55
C LEU A 17 29.14 -7.65 -6.78
N GLY A 18 29.32 -8.68 -7.61
CA GLY A 18 28.62 -8.86 -8.88
C GLY A 18 27.36 -9.73 -8.85
N LEU A 19 26.89 -10.24 -7.70
CA LEU A 19 25.82 -11.25 -7.64
C LEU A 19 24.55 -10.79 -6.89
N LEU A 20 24.33 -9.50 -6.75
CA LEU A 20 23.03 -9.00 -6.31
C LEU A 20 22.08 -9.01 -7.52
N ASN A 21 21.55 -10.18 -7.87
CA ASN A 21 20.39 -10.25 -8.73
C ASN A 21 19.19 -9.78 -7.90
N ASP A 22 18.70 -8.57 -8.18
CA ASP A 22 17.43 -8.10 -7.66
C ASP A 22 16.33 -9.07 -8.10
N ALA A 23 15.75 -9.79 -7.15
CA ALA A 23 14.55 -10.60 -7.39
C ALA A 23 13.36 -9.65 -7.54
N ALA A 24 13.19 -9.06 -8.72
CA ALA A 24 12.04 -8.26 -9.07
C ALA A 24 10.89 -9.18 -9.51
N ALA A 25 9.66 -8.84 -9.12
CA ALA A 25 8.46 -9.48 -9.67
C ALA A 25 8.43 -9.26 -11.19
N ALA A 26 8.06 -10.31 -11.93
CA ALA A 26 7.90 -10.16 -13.38
C ALA A 26 6.69 -9.27 -13.70
N ILE A 27 5.57 -9.41 -12.96
CA ILE A 27 4.39 -8.57 -13.11
C ILE A 27 4.38 -7.47 -12.05
N ALA A 28 4.60 -6.22 -12.47
CA ALA A 28 4.58 -5.04 -11.63
C ALA A 28 3.29 -4.23 -11.79
N LEU A 29 2.83 -3.60 -10.71
CA LEU A 29 1.72 -2.63 -10.67
C LEU A 29 2.26 -1.21 -10.61
N ASP A 30 1.55 -0.25 -11.21
CA ASP A 30 1.87 1.17 -11.22
C ASP A 30 1.59 1.90 -9.89
N ARG A 31 0.97 1.22 -8.91
CA ARG A 31 0.53 1.84 -7.65
C ARG A 31 0.52 0.87 -6.48
N THR A 32 0.54 1.44 -5.27
CA THR A 32 0.51 0.68 -4.00
C THR A 32 -0.89 0.59 -3.39
N ARG A 33 -1.86 1.33 -3.92
CA ARG A 33 -3.27 1.34 -3.55
C ARG A 33 -4.13 1.87 -4.69
N ALA A 34 -5.41 1.56 -4.68
CA ALA A 34 -6.35 2.08 -5.66
C ALA A 34 -7.55 2.73 -4.95
N ILE A 35 -8.01 3.84 -5.52
CA ILE A 35 -9.28 4.48 -5.14
C ILE A 35 -10.25 4.26 -6.28
N PHE A 36 -11.42 3.73 -5.98
CA PHE A 36 -12.53 3.60 -6.91
C PHE A 36 -13.57 4.67 -6.59
N PRO A 37 -13.65 5.77 -7.37
CA PRO A 37 -14.70 6.77 -7.19
C PRO A 37 -16.06 6.15 -7.52
N GLY A 38 -17.02 6.28 -6.62
CA GLY A 38 -18.39 5.75 -6.84
C GLY A 38 -19.18 6.51 -7.93
N SER A 39 -18.62 7.60 -8.48
CA SER A 39 -19.11 8.28 -9.68
C SER A 39 -18.74 7.55 -10.97
N ASP A 40 -17.72 6.68 -10.94
CA ASP A 40 -17.11 6.07 -12.11
C ASP A 40 -17.66 4.66 -12.32
N LYS A 41 -17.74 4.25 -13.59
CA LYS A 41 -18.13 2.88 -13.94
C LYS A 41 -16.96 1.91 -13.84
N SER A 42 -15.73 2.41 -13.97
CA SER A 42 -14.52 1.61 -13.90
C SER A 42 -13.28 2.45 -13.60
N ILE A 43 -12.26 1.80 -13.06
CA ILE A 43 -10.90 2.35 -12.98
C ILE A 43 -9.92 1.42 -13.67
N THR A 44 -8.79 1.97 -14.09
CA THR A 44 -7.72 1.24 -14.79
C THR A 44 -6.48 1.15 -13.92
N LEU A 45 -5.87 -0.04 -13.85
CA LEU A 45 -4.57 -0.29 -13.26
C LEU A 45 -3.61 -0.73 -14.36
N ASN A 46 -2.44 -0.08 -14.44
CA ASN A 46 -1.41 -0.48 -15.39
C ASN A 46 -0.57 -1.60 -14.78
N ILE A 47 -0.31 -2.62 -15.58
CA ILE A 47 0.57 -3.73 -15.26
C ILE A 47 1.68 -3.82 -16.30
N THR A 48 2.87 -4.21 -15.86
CA THR A 48 4.04 -4.36 -16.73
C THR A 48 4.66 -5.72 -16.50
N ASN A 49 5.05 -6.41 -17.57
CA ASN A 49 5.96 -7.55 -17.46
C ASN A 49 7.39 -7.06 -17.57
N ASP A 50 8.11 -7.02 -16.44
CA ASP A 50 9.50 -6.56 -16.36
C ASP A 50 10.52 -7.64 -16.74
N SER A 51 10.09 -8.88 -17.00
CA SER A 51 10.96 -9.93 -17.54
C SER A 51 11.53 -9.52 -18.90
N THR A 52 12.80 -9.80 -19.11
CA THR A 52 13.49 -9.51 -20.39
C THR A 52 13.28 -10.59 -21.45
N SER A 53 12.89 -11.79 -21.04
CA SER A 53 12.92 -12.95 -21.92
C SER A 53 11.68 -13.83 -21.88
N MET A 54 10.86 -13.77 -20.81
CA MET A 54 9.75 -14.70 -20.64
C MET A 54 8.40 -13.98 -20.61
N PRO A 55 7.39 -14.53 -21.31
CA PRO A 55 6.01 -14.12 -21.12
C PRO A 55 5.48 -14.62 -19.78
N TYR A 56 4.55 -13.88 -19.17
CA TYR A 56 3.83 -14.27 -17.95
C TYR A 56 2.34 -14.12 -18.13
N LEU A 57 1.56 -14.93 -17.42
CA LEU A 57 0.15 -14.65 -17.26
C LEU A 57 -0.03 -13.79 -15.99
N ALA A 58 -0.82 -12.72 -16.11
CA ALA A 58 -1.29 -11.94 -14.97
C ALA A 58 -2.72 -12.35 -14.64
N GLN A 59 -2.93 -12.89 -13.44
CA GLN A 59 -4.24 -13.27 -12.92
C GLN A 59 -4.69 -12.26 -11.87
N GLY A 60 -5.81 -11.55 -12.14
CA GLY A 60 -6.36 -10.54 -11.24
C GLY A 60 -7.67 -10.97 -10.61
N TRP A 61 -7.92 -10.58 -9.34
CA TRP A 61 -9.18 -10.77 -8.63
C TRP A 61 -9.35 -9.74 -7.51
N ILE A 62 -10.57 -9.64 -7.00
CA ILE A 62 -10.91 -8.82 -5.83
C ILE A 62 -11.16 -9.74 -4.63
N GLU A 63 -10.76 -9.26 -3.47
CA GLU A 63 -11.12 -9.82 -2.17
C GLU A 63 -11.85 -8.78 -1.33
N ASP A 64 -12.75 -9.25 -0.46
CA ASP A 64 -13.40 -8.42 0.55
C ASP A 64 -12.43 -8.03 1.70
N ALA A 65 -12.93 -7.28 2.67
CA ALA A 65 -12.14 -6.87 3.84
C ALA A 65 -11.66 -8.04 4.70
N GLN A 66 -12.29 -9.20 4.61
CA GLN A 66 -11.96 -10.44 5.31
C GLN A 66 -10.96 -11.31 4.54
N GLY A 67 -10.65 -10.93 3.28
CA GLY A 67 -9.72 -11.67 2.42
C GLY A 67 -10.39 -12.79 1.61
N ASN A 68 -11.71 -12.85 1.55
CA ASN A 68 -12.42 -13.79 0.71
C ASN A 68 -12.48 -13.29 -0.73
N LYS A 69 -12.17 -14.15 -1.70
CA LYS A 69 -12.34 -13.83 -3.11
C LYS A 69 -13.84 -13.66 -3.43
N ILE A 70 -14.17 -12.56 -4.09
CA ILE A 70 -15.55 -12.20 -4.44
C ILE A 70 -15.73 -12.03 -5.96
N SER A 71 -16.99 -12.11 -6.40
CA SER A 71 -17.43 -11.89 -7.80
C SER A 71 -18.29 -10.63 -8.00
N GLY A 72 -18.46 -9.83 -6.97
CA GLY A 72 -19.16 -8.54 -6.90
C GLY A 72 -18.87 -7.93 -5.53
N PRO A 73 -19.15 -6.64 -5.29
CA PRO A 73 -19.69 -5.59 -6.19
C PRO A 73 -18.67 -5.00 -7.17
N LEU A 74 -17.41 -5.36 -7.06
CA LEU A 74 -16.33 -4.93 -7.96
C LEU A 74 -15.71 -6.16 -8.62
N VAL A 75 -15.40 -6.08 -9.92
CA VAL A 75 -14.83 -7.21 -10.68
C VAL A 75 -13.65 -6.75 -11.52
N VAL A 76 -12.67 -7.64 -11.71
CA VAL A 76 -11.50 -7.41 -12.57
C VAL A 76 -11.76 -7.90 -13.98
N VAL A 77 -11.43 -7.07 -14.98
CA VAL A 77 -11.59 -7.41 -16.41
C VAL A 77 -10.35 -6.96 -17.19
N PRO A 78 -9.66 -7.85 -17.92
CA PRO A 78 -9.83 -9.30 -17.92
C PRO A 78 -9.28 -9.93 -16.63
N PRO A 79 -9.84 -11.04 -16.13
CA PRO A 79 -9.35 -11.71 -14.92
C PRO A 79 -8.03 -12.47 -15.14
N LEU A 80 -7.69 -12.75 -16.38
CA LEU A 80 -6.45 -13.41 -16.79
C LEU A 80 -6.01 -12.87 -18.15
N GLN A 81 -4.74 -12.53 -18.29
CA GLN A 81 -4.15 -12.09 -19.54
C GLN A 81 -2.67 -12.45 -19.63
N ARG A 82 -2.20 -12.67 -20.87
CA ARG A 82 -0.80 -12.92 -21.15
C ARG A 82 -0.09 -11.60 -21.46
N LEU A 83 1.09 -11.42 -20.88
CA LEU A 83 1.97 -10.30 -21.15
C LEU A 83 3.28 -10.83 -21.71
N GLU A 84 3.65 -10.35 -22.88
CA GLU A 84 4.96 -10.64 -23.49
C GLU A 84 6.10 -9.95 -22.70
N PRO A 85 7.35 -10.36 -22.88
CA PRO A 85 8.49 -9.71 -22.24
C PRO A 85 8.49 -8.20 -22.49
N LYS A 86 8.78 -7.40 -21.44
CA LYS A 86 8.85 -5.92 -21.49
C LYS A 86 7.57 -5.23 -21.97
N SER A 87 6.45 -5.95 -22.05
CA SER A 87 5.17 -5.38 -22.46
C SER A 87 4.40 -4.74 -21.30
N LYS A 88 3.55 -3.81 -21.64
CA LYS A 88 2.59 -3.15 -20.74
C LYS A 88 1.18 -3.54 -21.11
N SER A 89 0.32 -3.63 -20.12
CA SER A 89 -1.10 -3.87 -20.30
C SER A 89 -1.90 -3.22 -19.19
N VAL A 90 -3.21 -3.40 -19.20
CA VAL A 90 -4.11 -2.86 -18.18
C VAL A 90 -5.06 -3.93 -17.65
N MET A 91 -5.39 -3.82 -16.37
CA MET A 91 -6.54 -4.47 -15.76
C MET A 91 -7.54 -3.40 -15.36
N ARG A 92 -8.81 -3.59 -15.68
CA ARG A 92 -9.89 -2.69 -15.26
C ARG A 92 -10.61 -3.30 -14.08
N ILE A 93 -10.97 -2.47 -13.14
CA ILE A 93 -11.92 -2.82 -12.09
C ILE A 93 -13.23 -2.15 -12.47
N ASN A 94 -14.27 -2.94 -12.69
CA ASN A 94 -15.61 -2.46 -13.04
C ASN A 94 -16.53 -2.55 -11.83
N ALA A 95 -17.38 -1.53 -11.63
CA ALA A 95 -18.48 -1.60 -10.68
C ALA A 95 -19.64 -2.40 -11.27
N MET A 96 -20.15 -3.33 -10.47
CA MET A 96 -21.41 -4.07 -10.75
C MET A 96 -22.61 -3.29 -10.16
N PRO A 97 -23.85 -3.60 -10.56
CA PRO A 97 -25.03 -2.91 -10.02
C PRO A 97 -25.14 -2.94 -8.49
N ASP A 98 -24.70 -4.01 -7.86
CA ASP A 98 -24.68 -4.19 -6.40
C ASP A 98 -23.68 -3.28 -5.67
N ALA A 99 -22.77 -2.60 -6.39
CA ALA A 99 -21.94 -1.54 -5.81
C ALA A 99 -22.79 -0.38 -5.24
N ALA A 100 -24.00 -0.18 -5.73
CA ALA A 100 -24.93 0.82 -5.19
C ALA A 100 -25.45 0.45 -3.78
N MET A 101 -25.34 -0.81 -3.37
CA MET A 101 -25.75 -1.30 -2.04
C MET A 101 -24.65 -1.11 -0.99
N LEU A 102 -23.44 -0.74 -1.38
CA LEU A 102 -22.36 -0.41 -0.44
C LEU A 102 -22.72 0.82 0.40
N PRO A 103 -22.19 0.96 1.63
CA PRO A 103 -22.37 2.17 2.44
C PRO A 103 -22.06 3.42 1.63
N GLN A 104 -22.95 4.41 1.63
CA GLN A 104 -22.81 5.65 0.84
C GLN A 104 -22.24 6.81 1.65
N ASP A 105 -22.08 6.64 2.97
CA ASP A 105 -21.60 7.64 3.92
C ASP A 105 -20.15 7.45 4.37
N LYS A 106 -19.48 6.41 3.85
CA LYS A 106 -18.08 6.07 4.16
C LYS A 106 -17.47 5.14 3.11
N GLU A 107 -16.14 5.07 3.08
CA GLU A 107 -15.41 4.11 2.23
C GLU A 107 -15.70 2.65 2.59
N SER A 108 -15.68 1.80 1.58
CA SER A 108 -15.63 0.34 1.73
C SER A 108 -14.26 -0.18 1.30
N LEU A 109 -13.70 -1.10 2.11
CA LEU A 109 -12.39 -1.71 1.86
C LEU A 109 -12.53 -3.00 1.07
N PHE A 110 -11.74 -3.09 0.02
CA PHE A 110 -11.46 -4.29 -0.77
C PHE A 110 -9.97 -4.44 -0.96
N TYR A 111 -9.55 -5.57 -1.53
CA TYR A 111 -8.18 -5.79 -1.97
C TYR A 111 -8.18 -6.18 -3.45
N PHE A 112 -7.37 -5.48 -4.23
CA PHE A 112 -7.03 -5.92 -5.58
C PHE A 112 -5.79 -6.79 -5.50
N ASN A 113 -5.87 -7.93 -6.15
CA ASN A 113 -4.81 -8.92 -6.21
C ASN A 113 -4.38 -9.14 -7.64
N VAL A 114 -3.08 -9.27 -7.87
CA VAL A 114 -2.53 -9.77 -9.13
C VAL A 114 -1.44 -10.78 -8.83
N ARG A 115 -1.56 -11.97 -9.44
CA ARG A 115 -0.58 -13.03 -9.35
C ARG A 115 0.03 -13.27 -10.72
N GLU A 116 1.34 -13.33 -10.78
CA GLU A 116 2.05 -13.79 -11.97
C GLU A 116 2.02 -15.31 -12.03
N VAL A 117 1.86 -15.84 -13.25
CA VAL A 117 1.98 -17.27 -13.52
C VAL A 117 3.07 -17.44 -14.57
N PRO A 118 4.22 -18.01 -14.20
CA PRO A 118 5.31 -18.24 -15.15
C PRO A 118 4.94 -19.31 -16.17
N PRO A 119 5.57 -19.34 -17.36
CA PRO A 119 5.43 -20.42 -18.31
C PRO A 119 5.93 -21.74 -17.68
N LYS A 120 5.34 -22.85 -18.10
CA LYS A 120 5.78 -24.18 -17.64
C LYS A 120 7.25 -24.40 -18.00
N SER A 121 8.05 -24.85 -17.04
CA SER A 121 9.44 -25.23 -17.28
C SER A 121 9.52 -26.52 -18.09
N GLU A 122 10.40 -26.56 -19.09
CA GLU A 122 10.75 -27.77 -19.84
C GLU A 122 11.76 -28.65 -19.08
N ARG A 123 12.42 -28.11 -18.05
CA ARG A 123 13.40 -28.83 -17.25
C ARG A 123 12.71 -29.56 -16.09
N PRO A 124 13.07 -30.84 -15.83
CA PRO A 124 12.57 -31.56 -14.66
C PRO A 124 13.19 -30.98 -13.37
N ASN A 125 12.52 -31.17 -12.24
CA ASN A 125 13.00 -30.79 -10.90
C ASN A 125 13.38 -29.31 -10.72
N VAL A 126 12.60 -28.40 -11.31
CA VAL A 126 12.79 -26.94 -11.18
C VAL A 126 11.74 -26.39 -10.22
N MET A 127 12.17 -25.54 -9.27
CA MET A 127 11.27 -24.72 -8.49
C MET A 127 10.89 -23.49 -9.30
N GLN A 128 9.58 -23.22 -9.46
CA GLN A 128 9.07 -21.99 -10.06
C GLN A 128 8.38 -21.17 -8.99
N LEU A 129 8.75 -19.89 -8.89
CA LEU A 129 8.11 -18.93 -7.99
C LEU A 129 7.05 -18.14 -8.76
N ALA A 130 5.88 -17.99 -8.15
CA ALA A 130 4.80 -17.14 -8.63
C ALA A 130 4.56 -16.05 -7.57
N LEU A 131 4.94 -14.81 -7.89
CA LEU A 131 4.75 -13.71 -6.97
C LEU A 131 3.29 -13.23 -7.02
N HIS A 132 2.81 -12.79 -5.87
CA HIS A 132 1.47 -12.30 -5.68
C HIS A 132 1.54 -10.90 -5.04
N THR A 133 1.01 -9.90 -5.74
CA THR A 133 0.87 -8.53 -5.25
C THR A 133 -0.56 -8.29 -4.82
N LYS A 134 -0.74 -7.87 -3.57
CA LYS A 134 -2.03 -7.49 -2.99
C LYS A 134 -1.98 -6.04 -2.54
N ILE A 135 -2.87 -5.20 -3.08
CA ILE A 135 -2.99 -3.79 -2.72
C ILE A 135 -4.37 -3.47 -2.18
N LYS A 136 -4.47 -2.45 -1.33
CA LYS A 136 -5.76 -1.94 -0.85
C LYS A 136 -6.51 -1.27 -1.98
N LEU A 137 -7.82 -1.54 -2.06
CA LEU A 137 -8.77 -0.92 -2.96
C LEU A 137 -9.88 -0.31 -2.13
N PHE A 138 -10.03 1.01 -2.17
CA PHE A 138 -11.08 1.72 -1.46
C PHE A 138 -12.17 2.14 -2.45
N TYR A 139 -13.38 1.59 -2.28
CA TYR A 139 -14.56 2.14 -2.94
C TYR A 139 -15.00 3.37 -2.19
N ARG A 140 -15.00 4.53 -2.87
CA ARG A 140 -15.35 5.83 -2.29
C ARG A 140 -16.65 6.33 -2.92
N PRO A 141 -17.78 6.24 -2.22
CA PRO A 141 -19.08 6.68 -2.72
C PRO A 141 -19.08 8.13 -3.20
N LYS A 142 -19.94 8.42 -4.16
CA LYS A 142 -20.06 9.77 -4.74
C LYS A 142 -20.33 10.85 -3.68
N ALA A 143 -21.13 10.51 -2.64
CA ALA A 143 -21.50 11.44 -1.58
C ALA A 143 -20.33 11.95 -0.73
N ILE A 144 -19.21 11.21 -0.72
CA ILE A 144 -18.02 11.56 0.06
C ILE A 144 -16.77 11.79 -0.80
N LEU A 145 -16.93 12.03 -2.11
CA LEU A 145 -15.78 12.39 -2.94
C LEU A 145 -15.19 13.70 -2.44
N PRO A 146 -13.89 13.72 -2.11
CA PRO A 146 -13.25 14.91 -1.56
C PRO A 146 -13.04 15.95 -2.66
N GLU A 147 -12.98 17.21 -2.27
CA GLU A 147 -12.46 18.25 -3.15
C GLU A 147 -10.98 17.99 -3.47
N LYS A 148 -10.54 18.49 -4.61
CA LYS A 148 -9.15 18.34 -5.05
C LYS A 148 -8.18 18.88 -4.00
N TYR A 149 -7.17 18.10 -3.64
CA TYR A 149 -6.16 18.40 -2.62
C TYR A 149 -6.67 18.43 -1.17
N SER A 150 -7.88 18.01 -0.91
CA SER A 150 -8.38 17.86 0.46
C SER A 150 -7.51 16.88 1.27
N ARG A 151 -7.39 17.17 2.57
CA ARG A 151 -6.71 16.32 3.54
C ARG A 151 -7.69 15.95 4.64
N TRP A 152 -7.60 14.74 5.11
CA TRP A 152 -8.43 14.21 6.21
C TRP A 152 -7.60 13.60 7.33
N ASP A 153 -6.31 13.35 7.12
CA ASP A 153 -5.38 12.90 8.15
C ASP A 153 -5.17 13.93 9.29
N ASN A 154 -5.40 15.21 9.01
CA ASN A 154 -5.41 16.30 9.99
C ASN A 154 -6.65 16.30 10.91
N GLN A 155 -7.66 15.50 10.63
CA GLN A 155 -8.85 15.38 11.46
C GLN A 155 -8.73 14.27 12.51
N LEU A 156 -7.67 13.47 12.46
CA LEU A 156 -7.42 12.44 13.47
C LEU A 156 -7.30 13.06 14.87
N VAL A 157 -7.78 12.32 15.86
CA VAL A 157 -7.62 12.67 17.28
C VAL A 157 -6.86 11.53 17.95
N LEU A 158 -5.77 11.88 18.64
CA LEU A 158 -4.99 10.92 19.40
C LEU A 158 -5.30 11.11 20.88
N GLN A 159 -5.65 10.03 21.56
CA GLN A 159 -5.81 10.02 23.01
C GLN A 159 -4.69 9.16 23.62
N LYS A 160 -3.89 9.75 24.51
CA LYS A 160 -2.86 9.01 25.26
C LYS A 160 -3.52 8.00 26.17
N VAL A 161 -3.13 6.75 26.05
CA VAL A 161 -3.62 5.61 26.84
C VAL A 161 -2.43 4.71 27.20
N ASN A 162 -2.61 3.80 28.14
CA ASN A 162 -1.54 2.87 28.48
C ASN A 162 -1.04 2.10 27.22
N GLY A 163 0.27 2.11 27.00
CA GLY A 163 0.92 1.44 25.87
C GLY A 163 0.90 2.21 24.53
N GLY A 164 0.31 3.42 24.45
CA GLY A 164 0.32 4.18 23.21
C GLY A 164 -0.77 5.22 23.05
N TYR A 165 -1.36 5.24 21.86
CA TYR A 165 -2.45 6.14 21.54
C TYR A 165 -3.67 5.36 21.06
N ARG A 166 -4.84 5.72 21.54
CA ARG A 166 -6.11 5.46 20.87
C ARG A 166 -6.27 6.53 19.80
N VAL A 167 -6.25 6.12 18.53
CA VAL A 167 -6.42 7.01 17.40
C VAL A 167 -7.87 6.94 16.96
N GLU A 168 -8.58 8.06 17.03
CA GLU A 168 -9.93 8.24 16.53
C GLU A 168 -9.87 8.82 15.12
N ASN A 169 -10.60 8.22 14.21
CA ASN A 169 -10.79 8.68 12.84
C ASN A 169 -12.26 9.10 12.65
N PRO A 170 -12.61 10.39 12.77
CA PRO A 170 -13.98 10.87 12.58
C PRO A 170 -14.38 10.95 11.11
N THR A 171 -13.43 10.76 10.19
CA THR A 171 -13.66 10.96 8.75
C THR A 171 -14.35 9.77 8.08
N PRO A 172 -14.94 9.95 6.91
CA PRO A 172 -15.50 8.84 6.15
C PRO A 172 -14.46 8.00 5.39
N TYR A 173 -13.16 8.26 5.55
CA TYR A 173 -12.08 7.62 4.82
C TYR A 173 -11.25 6.70 5.72
N TYR A 174 -10.65 5.66 5.14
CA TYR A 174 -9.61 4.89 5.82
C TYR A 174 -8.33 5.71 5.96
N VAL A 175 -7.72 5.71 7.13
CA VAL A 175 -6.43 6.36 7.37
C VAL A 175 -5.44 5.34 7.89
N THR A 176 -4.30 5.19 7.20
CA THR A 176 -3.23 4.29 7.64
C THR A 176 -2.15 5.11 8.33
N VAL A 177 -1.96 4.88 9.63
CA VAL A 177 -0.87 5.43 10.44
C VAL A 177 0.33 4.50 10.34
N ILE A 178 1.45 5.01 9.85
CA ILE A 178 2.69 4.26 9.64
C ILE A 178 3.84 4.71 10.54
N GLY A 179 3.61 5.73 11.37
CA GLY A 179 4.59 6.21 12.33
C GLY A 179 4.01 7.27 13.25
N ILE A 180 4.49 7.25 14.51
CA ILE A 180 4.33 8.33 15.47
C ILE A 180 5.72 8.58 16.05
N THR A 181 6.26 9.79 15.87
CA THR A 181 7.64 10.16 16.25
C THR A 181 7.67 11.47 17.03
N PRO A 182 8.72 11.77 17.82
CA PRO A 182 8.82 13.04 18.57
C PRO A 182 9.14 14.25 17.67
N ALA A 183 9.67 14.02 16.45
CA ALA A 183 10.02 15.07 15.49
C ALA A 183 9.85 14.54 14.05
N PRO A 184 9.73 15.42 13.03
CA PRO A 184 9.63 15.02 11.64
C PRO A 184 10.93 14.30 11.19
N ASN A 185 10.80 13.40 10.22
CA ASN A 185 11.92 12.66 9.61
C ASN A 185 12.73 11.75 10.56
N MET A 186 12.24 11.51 11.76
CA MET A 186 12.83 10.51 12.64
C MET A 186 12.38 9.11 12.28
N ALA A 187 13.27 8.14 12.50
CA ALA A 187 12.92 6.73 12.35
C ALA A 187 11.85 6.33 13.38
N VAL A 188 10.90 5.54 12.94
CA VAL A 188 9.89 4.94 13.83
C VAL A 188 10.57 3.95 14.78
N ALA A 189 10.04 3.81 15.99
CA ALA A 189 10.57 2.87 16.97
C ALA A 189 10.61 1.44 16.40
N LYS A 190 11.66 0.68 16.75
CA LYS A 190 11.75 -0.74 16.36
C LYS A 190 10.53 -1.50 16.91
N GLY A 191 9.86 -2.24 16.04
CA GLY A 191 8.64 -2.97 16.39
C GLY A 191 7.35 -2.15 16.29
N PHE A 192 7.40 -0.93 15.75
CA PHE A 192 6.17 -0.18 15.42
C PHE A 192 5.40 -0.91 14.32
N GLU A 193 4.15 -1.19 14.58
CA GLU A 193 3.23 -1.78 13.61
C GLU A 193 2.32 -0.72 13.01
N SER A 194 2.21 -0.69 11.69
CA SER A 194 1.30 0.21 11.00
C SER A 194 -0.15 -0.19 11.25
N VAL A 195 -1.00 0.79 11.54
CA VAL A 195 -2.41 0.56 11.85
C VAL A 195 -3.29 1.31 10.85
N MET A 196 -4.24 0.61 10.24
CA MET A 196 -5.27 1.25 9.42
C MET A 196 -6.52 1.47 10.27
N VAL A 197 -6.87 2.75 10.48
CA VAL A 197 -8.06 3.16 11.22
C VAL A 197 -9.22 3.28 10.24
N ALA A 198 -10.26 2.49 10.47
CA ALA A 198 -11.45 2.51 9.61
C ALA A 198 -12.21 3.85 9.73
N PRO A 199 -13.08 4.18 8.76
CA PRO A 199 -13.94 5.35 8.83
C PRO A 199 -14.80 5.38 10.09
N LYS A 200 -14.92 6.56 10.72
CA LYS A 200 -15.80 6.80 11.90
C LYS A 200 -15.54 5.79 13.04
N SER A 201 -14.28 5.44 13.26
CA SER A 201 -13.88 4.42 14.23
C SER A 201 -12.62 4.79 14.99
N THR A 202 -12.21 3.91 15.91
CA THR A 202 -10.97 4.04 16.68
C THR A 202 -10.10 2.81 16.54
N ALA A 203 -8.79 3.00 16.66
CA ALA A 203 -7.83 1.90 16.74
C ALA A 203 -6.72 2.22 17.76
N MET A 204 -6.11 1.17 18.30
CA MET A 204 -4.93 1.30 19.15
C MET A 204 -3.66 1.32 18.31
N VAL A 205 -2.76 2.25 18.63
CA VAL A 205 -1.43 2.36 18.03
C VAL A 205 -0.40 2.33 19.14
N ASN A 206 0.41 1.29 19.19
CA ASN A 206 1.47 1.13 20.17
C ASN A 206 2.59 2.13 19.87
N SER A 207 2.89 3.00 20.80
CA SER A 207 3.93 4.03 20.66
C SER A 207 4.27 4.64 22.02
N SER A 208 5.46 5.21 22.13
CA SER A 208 5.79 6.10 23.25
C SER A 208 4.95 7.38 23.18
N HIS A 209 4.68 7.99 24.33
CA HIS A 209 4.01 9.28 24.39
C HIS A 209 4.99 10.42 24.14
N PHE A 210 4.57 11.39 23.32
CA PHE A 210 5.33 12.58 23.02
C PHE A 210 4.54 13.84 23.39
N THR A 211 5.24 14.93 23.65
CA THR A 211 4.63 16.25 23.89
C THR A 211 4.00 16.78 22.60
N THR A 212 4.72 16.63 21.49
CA THR A 212 4.26 16.98 20.15
C THR A 212 4.46 15.76 19.24
N PRO A 213 3.54 14.81 19.22
CA PRO A 213 3.65 13.66 18.35
C PRO A 213 3.54 14.08 16.88
N HIS A 214 4.46 13.57 16.05
CA HIS A 214 4.43 13.71 14.60
C HIS A 214 3.88 12.43 14.02
N VAL A 215 2.70 12.51 13.40
CA VAL A 215 1.99 11.37 12.85
C VAL A 215 2.23 11.29 11.34
N THR A 216 2.76 10.16 10.91
CA THR A 216 2.95 9.86 9.49
C THR A 216 1.85 8.93 9.01
N THR A 217 1.16 9.32 7.94
CA THR A 217 0.08 8.55 7.33
C THR A 217 0.43 8.19 5.88
N ILE A 218 -0.42 7.40 5.22
CA ILE A 218 -0.30 7.16 3.79
C ILE A 218 -1.51 7.78 3.09
N ASN A 219 -1.26 8.66 2.12
CA ASN A 219 -2.31 9.29 1.31
C ASN A 219 -2.75 8.40 0.12
N ASP A 220 -3.74 8.85 -0.66
CA ASP A 220 -4.30 8.14 -1.82
C ASP A 220 -3.26 7.81 -2.90
N PHE A 221 -2.21 8.61 -3.01
CA PHE A 221 -1.13 8.45 -4.00
C PHE A 221 0.05 7.60 -3.49
N GLY A 222 -0.04 7.07 -2.26
CA GLY A 222 1.05 6.32 -1.63
C GLY A 222 2.12 7.21 -0.98
N GLY A 223 1.97 8.54 -1.03
CA GLY A 223 2.82 9.49 -0.32
C GLY A 223 2.69 9.34 1.21
N LYS A 224 3.73 9.70 1.93
CA LYS A 224 3.84 9.53 3.39
C LYS A 224 3.93 10.89 4.10
N PRO A 225 2.86 11.70 4.10
CA PRO A 225 2.87 12.98 4.80
C PRO A 225 2.99 12.78 6.31
N THR A 226 3.71 13.70 6.96
CA THR A 226 3.83 13.78 8.41
C THR A 226 3.25 15.08 8.91
N LEU A 227 2.42 15.02 9.97
CA LEU A 227 1.81 16.17 10.60
C LEU A 227 2.17 16.24 12.08
N PRO A 228 2.49 17.44 12.62
CA PRO A 228 2.59 17.66 14.05
C PRO A 228 1.21 17.70 14.69
N PHE A 229 1.11 17.11 15.88
CA PHE A 229 -0.08 17.14 16.74
C PHE A 229 0.27 17.83 18.04
N SER A 230 -0.55 18.79 18.46
CA SER A 230 -0.45 19.48 19.75
C SER A 230 -1.33 18.78 20.77
N CYS A 231 -0.77 18.47 21.94
CA CYS A 231 -1.49 17.79 23.01
C CYS A 231 -1.94 18.81 24.08
N ASN A 232 -3.21 18.71 24.47
CA ASN A 232 -3.75 19.34 25.68
C ASN A 232 -4.18 18.20 26.62
N GLY A 233 -3.42 18.02 27.69
CA GLY A 233 -3.56 16.86 28.56
C GLY A 233 -3.32 15.56 27.80
N ASN A 234 -4.31 14.67 27.79
CA ASN A 234 -4.24 13.37 27.13
C ASN A 234 -4.74 13.37 25.69
N VAL A 235 -5.26 14.49 25.17
CA VAL A 235 -5.83 14.58 23.82
C VAL A 235 -4.91 15.40 22.93
N CYS A 236 -4.52 14.84 21.79
CA CYS A 236 -3.71 15.52 20.79
C CYS A 236 -4.48 15.66 19.46
N ARG A 237 -4.41 16.84 18.86
CA ARG A 237 -5.01 17.16 17.56
C ARG A 237 -3.96 17.75 16.63
N ALA A 238 -4.16 17.62 15.33
CA ALA A 238 -3.23 18.22 14.37
C ALA A 238 -3.07 19.72 14.68
N ALA A 239 -1.83 20.17 14.73
CA ALA A 239 -1.52 21.59 14.90
C ALA A 239 -2.12 22.38 13.72
N ALA A 240 -2.77 23.49 14.00
CA ALA A 240 -3.22 24.39 12.96
C ALA A 240 -2.01 24.81 12.11
N LYS A 241 -2.15 24.77 10.78
CA LYS A 241 -1.10 25.31 9.90
C LYS A 241 -0.90 26.77 10.29
N PRO A 242 0.34 27.23 10.55
CA PRO A 242 0.57 28.66 10.75
C PRO A 242 -0.01 29.39 9.54
N ALA A 243 -0.79 30.47 9.79
CA ALA A 243 -1.27 31.34 8.74
C ALA A 243 -0.04 31.87 8.01
N SER A 244 0.09 31.53 6.73
CA SER A 244 1.13 32.01 5.82
C SER A 244 0.74 33.39 5.27
#